data_68ccf4a8ad9f0674082b0aa914ce1575
#
_entry.id   68ccf4a8ad9f0674082b0aa914ce1575
#
_cell.length_a   1.000
_cell.length_b   1.000
_cell.length_c   1.000
_cell.angle_alpha   90.00
_cell.angle_beta   90.00
_cell.angle_gamma   90.00
#
_symmetry.space_group_name_H-M   'P 1'
#
loop_
_entity.id
_entity.type
_entity.pdbx_description
1 polymer ?
#
loop_
_entity_poly.entity_id
_entity_poly.type
_entity_poly.pdbx_seq_one_letter_code
_entity_poly.pdbx_strand_id
1 'polypeptide(L)'
;MDEIKRLNRAISYIEDALASEIDVRELCRICCCSLPRVQQMFSMVCGVPVSEYIRNRRMTLAAYELIHTNCKIIDLALRFGYDSPEAFTRAYTLFHGVSPSVTRKTGKYEEYFRVSIQIQVYGGKFKMGMKPIVFMETERLVIRKFSPKDWRDLLEIAISKARSAFADCDLAWPTDEEGARRACEYFSKEHTVWATEVKSLSKVVCFIHFNDIDENGVLDIGHVINDAYLNQGYEYEALKALYNYGFLELGASEIVAFWALHDEEKLAPLRRLGMKIKSIEMADSFRKNPDGTCNQFESCRLSVTREEWIEKPVK
;
A
#
# COMPACT_ATOMS: atom_id res chain seq x y z
N MET A 1 11.60 17.84 -11.89
CA MET A 1 12.29 16.66 -11.34
C MET A 1 13.16 16.99 -10.12
N ASP A 2 13.85 18.13 -10.11
CA ASP A 2 14.73 18.51 -8.99
C ASP A 2 13.99 18.89 -7.70
N GLU A 3 12.83 19.55 -7.78
CA GLU A 3 12.08 19.95 -6.59
C GLU A 3 11.64 18.75 -5.73
N ILE A 4 11.23 17.66 -6.35
CA ILE A 4 10.80 16.45 -5.64
C ILE A 4 11.96 15.71 -5.00
N LYS A 5 13.10 15.65 -5.69
CA LYS A 5 14.33 15.11 -5.09
C LYS A 5 14.74 15.93 -3.87
N ARG A 6 14.59 17.25 -3.94
CA ARG A 6 14.85 18.16 -2.81
C ARG A 6 13.86 17.94 -1.68
N LEU A 7 12.56 17.80 -2.00
CA LEU A 7 11.53 17.53 -0.99
C LEU A 7 11.72 16.16 -0.32
N ASN A 8 12.08 15.12 -1.06
CA ASN A 8 12.44 13.82 -0.47
C ASN A 8 13.68 13.90 0.43
N ARG A 9 14.68 14.70 0.06
CA ARG A 9 15.85 14.97 0.93
C ARG A 9 15.45 15.72 2.19
N ALA A 10 14.54 16.68 2.08
CA ALA A 10 14.00 17.40 3.23
C ALA A 10 13.21 16.46 4.16
N ILE A 11 12.40 15.56 3.62
CA ILE A 11 11.71 14.52 4.39
C ILE A 11 12.73 13.60 5.08
N SER A 12 13.77 13.15 4.38
CA SER A 12 14.83 12.32 4.99
C SER A 12 15.54 13.06 6.12
N TYR A 13 15.89 14.32 5.93
CA TYR A 13 16.48 15.15 6.98
C TYR A 13 15.57 15.28 8.20
N ILE A 14 14.27 15.51 8.00
CA ILE A 14 13.29 15.55 9.10
C ILE A 14 13.27 14.21 9.84
N GLU A 15 13.20 13.08 9.12
CA GLU A 15 13.17 11.74 9.74
C GLU A 15 14.42 11.44 10.57
N ASP A 16 15.59 11.82 10.06
CA ASP A 16 16.86 11.63 10.76
C ASP A 16 17.00 12.52 12.00
N ALA A 17 16.30 13.68 12.00
CA ALA A 17 16.33 14.66 13.08
C ALA A 17 15.12 14.63 14.02
N LEU A 18 14.20 13.65 13.90
CA LEU A 18 12.96 13.62 14.72
C LEU A 18 13.20 13.63 16.23
N ALA A 19 14.28 13.01 16.71
CA ALA A 19 14.65 12.96 18.11
C ALA A 19 15.49 14.18 18.58
N SER A 20 15.69 15.17 17.71
CA SER A 20 16.49 16.37 17.99
C SER A 20 15.79 17.63 17.50
N GLU A 21 16.46 18.77 17.58
CA GLU A 21 15.96 20.02 17.01
C GLU A 21 16.09 19.99 15.46
N ILE A 22 15.02 20.33 14.77
CA ILE A 22 14.98 20.41 13.31
C ILE A 22 15.30 21.85 12.91
N ASP A 23 16.45 22.07 12.28
CA ASP A 23 16.83 23.39 11.77
C ASP A 23 16.04 23.73 10.51
N VAL A 24 15.14 24.72 10.64
CA VAL A 24 14.31 25.24 9.55
C VAL A 24 15.17 25.86 8.42
N ARG A 25 16.34 26.41 8.73
CA ARG A 25 17.25 26.99 7.74
C ARG A 25 17.83 25.90 6.85
N GLU A 26 18.12 24.76 7.46
CA GLU A 26 18.60 23.58 6.71
C GLU A 26 17.52 23.03 5.77
N LEU A 27 16.26 22.99 6.20
CA LEU A 27 15.15 22.66 5.30
C LEU A 27 15.07 23.57 4.09
N CYS A 28 15.17 24.90 4.33
CA CYS A 28 15.18 25.90 3.25
C CYS A 28 16.39 25.70 2.32
N ARG A 29 17.57 25.36 2.87
CA ARG A 29 18.78 25.09 2.09
C ARG A 29 18.63 23.84 1.21
N ILE A 30 18.11 22.76 1.77
CA ILE A 30 17.85 21.49 1.06
C ILE A 30 16.85 21.72 -0.09
N CYS A 31 15.77 22.45 0.18
CA CYS A 31 14.72 22.74 -0.80
C CYS A 31 15.12 23.85 -1.79
N CYS A 32 16.21 24.59 -1.53
CA CYS A 32 16.63 25.78 -2.30
C CYS A 32 15.52 26.83 -2.45
N CYS A 33 14.72 27.04 -1.41
CA CYS A 33 13.64 28.03 -1.43
C CYS A 33 13.29 28.56 -0.02
N SER A 34 12.44 29.58 0.06
CA SER A 34 12.01 30.19 1.31
C SER A 34 11.12 29.25 2.13
N LEU A 35 11.06 29.46 3.46
CA LEU A 35 10.22 28.67 4.35
C LEU A 35 8.73 28.62 3.94
N PRO A 36 8.08 29.72 3.57
CA PRO A 36 6.69 29.67 3.09
C PRO A 36 6.53 28.74 1.88
N ARG A 37 7.51 28.72 0.98
CA ARG A 37 7.47 27.83 -0.20
C ARG A 37 7.68 26.37 0.19
N VAL A 38 8.59 26.06 1.13
CA VAL A 38 8.75 24.71 1.69
C VAL A 38 7.44 24.25 2.31
N GLN A 39 6.81 25.08 3.15
CA GLN A 39 5.53 24.76 3.79
C GLN A 39 4.42 24.50 2.78
N GLN A 40 4.31 25.35 1.75
CA GLN A 40 3.34 25.17 0.67
C GLN A 40 3.56 23.87 -0.09
N MET A 41 4.79 23.60 -0.54
CA MET A 41 5.14 22.39 -1.27
C MET A 41 4.86 21.15 -0.41
N PHE A 42 5.26 21.19 0.84
CA PHE A 42 5.06 20.07 1.76
C PHE A 42 3.57 19.78 1.99
N SER A 43 2.77 20.82 2.27
CA SER A 43 1.32 20.67 2.45
C SER A 43 0.60 20.19 1.19
N MET A 44 1.05 20.64 0.01
CA MET A 44 0.48 20.19 -1.27
C MET A 44 0.75 18.70 -1.53
N VAL A 45 1.92 18.21 -1.13
CA VAL A 45 2.35 16.85 -1.44
C VAL A 45 2.02 15.87 -0.32
N CYS A 46 2.19 16.29 0.94
CA CYS A 46 1.97 15.43 2.12
C CYS A 46 0.55 15.56 2.70
N GLY A 47 -0.25 16.52 2.21
CA GLY A 47 -1.61 16.78 2.69
C GLY A 47 -1.68 17.41 4.08
N VAL A 48 -0.56 17.63 4.76
CA VAL A 48 -0.46 18.23 6.10
C VAL A 48 0.71 19.21 6.17
N PRO A 49 0.68 20.23 7.06
CA PRO A 49 1.82 21.10 7.31
C PRO A 49 3.06 20.34 7.82
N VAL A 50 4.26 20.84 7.51
CA VAL A 50 5.54 20.27 8.00
C VAL A 50 5.55 20.06 9.52
N SER A 51 5.07 21.05 10.28
CA SER A 51 5.00 20.98 11.73
C SER A 51 4.08 19.85 12.23
N GLU A 52 2.99 19.62 11.54
CA GLU A 52 2.06 18.55 11.87
C GLU A 52 2.65 17.17 11.52
N TYR A 53 3.29 17.05 10.36
CA TYR A 53 4.04 15.86 10.00
C TYR A 53 5.07 15.49 11.05
N ILE A 54 5.93 16.44 11.44
CA ILE A 54 6.96 16.24 12.46
C ILE A 54 6.33 15.78 13.79
N ARG A 55 5.26 16.44 14.22
CA ARG A 55 4.55 16.06 15.45
C ARG A 55 4.03 14.63 15.39
N ASN A 56 3.33 14.26 14.31
CA ASN A 56 2.73 12.94 14.17
C ASN A 56 3.80 11.83 14.09
N ARG A 57 4.91 12.08 13.40
CA ARG A 57 6.05 11.16 13.34
C ARG A 57 6.72 10.98 14.72
N ARG A 58 6.89 12.08 15.47
CA ARG A 58 7.42 12.05 16.85
C ARG A 58 6.52 11.24 17.78
N MET A 59 5.20 11.34 17.65
CA MET A 59 4.25 10.52 18.43
C MET A 59 4.42 9.04 18.12
N THR A 60 4.54 8.68 16.87
CA THR A 60 4.79 7.28 16.46
C THR A 60 6.11 6.74 17.02
N LEU A 61 7.21 7.51 16.92
CA LEU A 61 8.49 7.08 17.50
C LEU A 61 8.43 6.95 19.02
N ALA A 62 7.73 7.87 19.69
CA ALA A 62 7.53 7.80 21.13
C ALA A 62 6.77 6.52 21.53
N ALA A 63 5.75 6.13 20.77
CA ALA A 63 5.03 4.89 20.99
C ALA A 63 5.94 3.66 20.82
N TYR A 64 6.73 3.64 19.77
CA TYR A 64 7.71 2.58 19.54
C TYR A 64 8.71 2.45 20.69
N GLU A 65 9.28 3.56 21.16
CA GLU A 65 10.21 3.55 22.30
C GLU A 65 9.53 3.10 23.61
N LEU A 66 8.28 3.49 23.85
CA LEU A 66 7.51 3.06 25.02
C LEU A 66 7.35 1.55 25.11
N ILE A 67 7.20 0.88 23.97
CA ILE A 67 7.00 -0.56 23.87
C ILE A 67 8.33 -1.32 23.97
N HIS A 68 9.37 -0.80 23.32
CA HIS A 68 10.61 -1.55 23.13
C HIS A 68 11.70 -1.18 24.15
N THR A 69 11.48 -0.15 24.98
CA THR A 69 12.44 0.31 26.00
C THR A 69 11.78 0.59 27.34
N ASN A 70 12.59 0.70 28.39
CA ASN A 70 12.14 1.12 29.72
C ASN A 70 12.30 2.63 29.96
N CYS A 71 12.31 3.45 28.88
CA CYS A 71 12.48 4.89 28.99
C CYS A 71 11.34 5.52 29.81
N LYS A 72 11.67 6.56 30.60
CA LYS A 72 10.66 7.29 31.35
C LYS A 72 9.87 8.22 30.44
N ILE A 73 8.59 8.45 30.75
CA ILE A 73 7.73 9.35 29.97
C ILE A 73 8.29 10.78 29.95
N ILE A 74 8.92 11.21 31.07
CA ILE A 74 9.56 12.53 31.13
C ILE A 74 10.73 12.66 30.14
N ASP A 75 11.53 11.60 29.97
CA ASP A 75 12.67 11.61 29.06
C ASP A 75 12.20 11.68 27.60
N LEU A 76 11.12 10.99 27.29
CA LEU A 76 10.47 11.08 25.97
C LEU A 76 9.89 12.47 25.72
N ALA A 77 9.20 13.06 26.70
CA ALA A 77 8.65 14.39 26.57
C ALA A 77 9.75 15.41 26.21
N LEU A 78 10.85 15.41 26.97
CA LEU A 78 11.99 16.30 26.71
C LEU A 78 12.62 16.03 25.32
N ARG A 79 12.84 14.77 24.98
CA ARG A 79 13.46 14.38 23.70
C ARG A 79 12.64 14.84 22.49
N PHE A 80 11.33 14.74 22.57
CA PHE A 80 10.44 15.14 21.49
C PHE A 80 9.98 16.60 21.55
N GLY A 81 10.62 17.41 22.41
CA GLY A 81 10.46 18.87 22.45
C GLY A 81 9.23 19.36 23.19
N TYR A 82 8.79 18.63 24.21
CA TYR A 82 7.71 19.05 25.10
C TYR A 82 8.27 19.59 26.41
N ASP A 83 7.72 20.72 26.87
CA ASP A 83 8.16 21.39 28.09
C ASP A 83 7.76 20.65 29.36
N SER A 84 6.79 19.74 29.29
CA SER A 84 6.36 18.94 30.43
C SER A 84 5.81 17.57 30.02
N PRO A 85 5.87 16.57 30.91
CA PRO A 85 5.26 15.25 30.72
C PRO A 85 3.75 15.32 30.52
N GLU A 86 3.07 16.30 31.12
CA GLU A 86 1.62 16.50 31.02
C GLU A 86 1.25 17.00 29.62
N ALA A 87 2.03 17.96 29.07
CA ALA A 87 1.83 18.46 27.71
C ALA A 87 2.05 17.34 26.68
N PHE A 88 3.12 16.56 26.86
CA PHE A 88 3.39 15.38 26.05
C PHE A 88 2.25 14.36 26.13
N THR A 89 1.82 14.01 27.36
CA THR A 89 0.76 13.00 27.56
C THR A 89 -0.55 13.42 26.90
N ARG A 90 -0.91 14.72 26.96
CA ARG A 90 -2.11 15.24 26.26
C ARG A 90 -1.99 15.11 24.74
N ALA A 91 -0.86 15.55 24.18
CA ALA A 91 -0.60 15.45 22.74
C ALA A 91 -0.57 14.00 22.27
N TYR A 92 0.08 13.13 23.04
CA TYR A 92 0.15 11.70 22.79
C TYR A 92 -1.24 11.04 22.79
N THR A 93 -2.04 11.32 23.83
CA THR A 93 -3.38 10.75 23.97
C THR A 93 -4.33 11.27 22.87
N LEU A 94 -4.18 12.54 22.49
CA LEU A 94 -4.96 13.11 21.39
C LEU A 94 -4.65 12.40 20.06
N PHE A 95 -3.39 12.03 19.83
CA PHE A 95 -2.97 11.38 18.60
C PHE A 95 -3.29 9.88 18.59
N HIS A 96 -2.97 9.15 19.65
CA HIS A 96 -3.11 7.69 19.70
C HIS A 96 -4.44 7.18 20.28
N GLY A 97 -5.29 8.07 20.80
CA GLY A 97 -6.54 7.68 21.49
C GLY A 97 -6.32 7.00 22.83
N VAL A 98 -5.06 6.73 23.23
CA VAL A 98 -4.68 6.05 24.48
C VAL A 98 -3.48 6.75 25.13
N SER A 99 -3.35 6.65 26.45
CA SER A 99 -2.23 7.26 27.16
C SER A 99 -0.91 6.49 26.95
N PRO A 100 0.27 7.15 27.13
CA PRO A 100 1.58 6.48 27.04
C PRO A 100 1.70 5.24 27.93
N SER A 101 1.12 5.28 29.13
CA SER A 101 1.13 4.14 30.06
C SER A 101 0.29 2.97 29.56
N VAL A 102 -0.81 3.23 28.87
CA VAL A 102 -1.63 2.21 28.24
C VAL A 102 -0.90 1.58 27.07
N THR A 103 -0.29 2.40 26.18
CA THR A 103 0.54 1.90 25.09
C THR A 103 1.63 0.97 25.58
N ARG A 104 2.37 1.36 26.63
CA ARG A 104 3.43 0.50 27.24
C ARG A 104 2.91 -0.86 27.68
N LYS A 105 1.69 -0.92 28.22
CA LYS A 105 1.10 -2.17 28.71
C LYS A 105 0.51 -3.04 27.62
N THR A 106 -0.09 -2.43 26.63
CA THR A 106 -0.94 -3.12 25.63
C THR A 106 -0.33 -3.24 24.26
N GLY A 107 0.71 -2.45 23.95
CA GLY A 107 1.27 -2.31 22.60
C GLY A 107 0.38 -1.56 21.62
N LYS A 108 -0.79 -1.03 22.06
CA LYS A 108 -1.72 -0.31 21.17
C LYS A 108 -1.29 1.14 20.97
N TYR A 109 -1.19 1.54 19.70
CA TYR A 109 -0.94 2.93 19.29
C TYR A 109 -1.35 3.13 17.82
N GLU A 110 -1.55 4.38 17.42
CA GLU A 110 -1.74 4.78 16.02
C GLU A 110 -0.37 5.04 15.38
N GLU A 111 -0.14 4.51 14.17
CA GLU A 111 1.12 4.71 13.47
C GLU A 111 0.93 5.75 12.35
N TYR A 112 1.79 6.77 12.35
CA TYR A 112 1.89 7.73 11.27
C TYR A 112 3.17 7.48 10.48
N PHE A 113 3.02 7.09 9.22
CA PHE A 113 4.12 6.59 8.39
C PHE A 113 5.00 7.70 7.82
N ARG A 114 6.26 7.34 7.53
CA ARG A 114 7.17 8.18 6.76
C ARG A 114 6.63 8.37 5.35
N VAL A 115 6.56 9.62 4.90
CA VAL A 115 6.21 9.95 3.52
C VAL A 115 7.44 9.80 2.61
N SER A 116 7.25 9.17 1.45
CA SER A 116 8.23 9.12 0.36
C SER A 116 7.51 9.51 -0.94
N ILE A 117 8.08 10.47 -1.67
CA ILE A 117 7.47 11.01 -2.89
C ILE A 117 8.17 10.39 -4.09
N GLN A 118 7.41 9.69 -4.93
CA GLN A 118 7.89 9.17 -6.20
C GLN A 118 7.03 9.75 -7.32
N ILE A 119 7.67 10.23 -8.40
CA ILE A 119 6.96 10.67 -9.61
C ILE A 119 7.34 9.74 -10.74
N GLN A 120 6.32 9.17 -11.35
CA GLN A 120 6.44 8.55 -12.66
C GLN A 120 5.84 9.49 -13.71
N VAL A 121 6.57 9.72 -14.80
CA VAL A 121 6.10 10.53 -15.94
C VAL A 121 5.76 9.60 -17.07
N TYR A 122 4.48 9.48 -17.38
CA TYR A 122 3.98 8.75 -18.53
C TYR A 122 3.46 9.75 -19.57
N GLY A 123 3.94 9.66 -20.81
CA GLY A 123 3.35 10.31 -21.97
C GLY A 123 3.17 11.83 -21.88
N GLY A 124 4.00 12.55 -21.13
CA GLY A 124 4.01 14.01 -21.13
C GLY A 124 2.87 14.70 -20.36
N LYS A 125 2.01 13.98 -19.64
CA LYS A 125 1.03 14.57 -18.72
C LYS A 125 1.43 14.30 -17.27
N PHE A 126 1.60 15.35 -16.46
CA PHE A 126 1.77 15.24 -15.02
C PHE A 126 0.40 14.96 -14.38
N LYS A 127 0.21 13.79 -13.76
CA LYS A 127 -0.80 13.63 -12.70
C LYS A 127 -0.10 13.72 -11.35
N MET A 128 -0.29 14.84 -10.66
CA MET A 128 0.13 15.01 -9.27
C MET A 128 -0.99 14.45 -8.40
N GLY A 129 -0.76 13.38 -7.67
CA GLY A 129 -1.76 12.90 -6.72
C GLY A 129 -1.71 11.45 -6.27
N MET A 130 -0.74 10.63 -6.69
CA MET A 130 -0.58 9.36 -6.00
C MET A 130 0.08 9.59 -4.64
N LYS A 131 -0.71 9.60 -3.57
CA LYS A 131 -0.15 9.36 -2.23
C LYS A 131 0.49 7.96 -2.27
N PRO A 132 1.80 7.82 -2.03
CA PRO A 132 2.38 6.49 -1.99
C PRO A 132 1.71 5.74 -0.83
N ILE A 133 0.95 4.70 -1.10
CA ILE A 133 0.62 3.72 -0.07
C ILE A 133 1.94 3.05 0.27
N VAL A 134 2.59 3.54 1.30
CA VAL A 134 3.77 2.90 1.83
C VAL A 134 3.35 1.65 2.59
N PHE A 135 2.12 1.66 3.13
CA PHE A 135 1.60 0.62 4.00
C PHE A 135 0.09 0.81 4.26
N MET A 136 -0.68 -0.28 4.30
CA MET A 136 -2.10 -0.29 4.67
C MET A 136 -2.35 -1.48 5.59
N GLU A 137 -3.07 -1.26 6.68
CA GLU A 137 -3.51 -2.33 7.57
C GLU A 137 -5.03 -2.49 7.55
N THR A 138 -5.44 -3.73 7.67
CA THR A 138 -6.82 -4.11 7.96
C THR A 138 -6.86 -4.85 9.30
N GLU A 139 -7.99 -5.43 9.67
CA GLU A 139 -8.11 -6.20 10.91
C GLU A 139 -7.09 -7.35 10.97
N ARG A 140 -6.97 -8.13 9.89
CA ARG A 140 -6.15 -9.35 9.84
C ARG A 140 -4.91 -9.24 8.97
N LEU A 141 -4.80 -8.20 8.12
CA LEU A 141 -3.81 -8.11 7.07
C LEU A 141 -2.92 -6.88 7.19
N VAL A 142 -1.73 -7.05 6.63
CA VAL A 142 -0.79 -5.98 6.31
C VAL A 142 -0.60 -5.99 4.79
N ILE A 143 -1.01 -4.91 4.12
CA ILE A 143 -0.81 -4.72 2.68
C ILE A 143 0.39 -3.79 2.52
N ARG A 144 1.49 -4.31 2.02
CA ARG A 144 2.78 -3.65 2.00
C ARG A 144 3.58 -3.93 0.72
N LYS A 145 4.65 -3.22 0.50
CA LYS A 145 5.63 -3.57 -0.54
C LYS A 145 6.20 -4.96 -0.30
N PHE A 146 6.51 -5.64 -1.39
CA PHE A 146 7.34 -6.84 -1.29
C PHE A 146 8.72 -6.51 -0.71
N SER A 147 9.21 -7.42 0.11
CA SER A 147 10.59 -7.45 0.58
C SER A 147 11.33 -8.62 -0.09
N PRO A 148 12.61 -8.53 -0.43
CA PRO A 148 13.36 -9.68 -0.93
C PRO A 148 13.29 -10.93 -0.07
N LYS A 149 12.89 -10.80 1.21
CA LYS A 149 12.70 -11.93 2.14
C LYS A 149 11.44 -12.75 1.84
N ASP A 150 10.47 -12.18 1.14
CA ASP A 150 9.16 -12.80 0.88
C ASP A 150 9.22 -13.83 -0.25
N TRP A 151 10.39 -14.10 -0.82
CA TRP A 151 10.55 -14.98 -1.98
C TRP A 151 10.01 -16.41 -1.77
N ARG A 152 10.05 -16.93 -0.53
CA ARG A 152 9.49 -18.27 -0.22
C ARG A 152 7.97 -18.26 -0.34
N ASP A 153 7.33 -17.23 0.19
CA ASP A 153 5.89 -17.07 0.12
C ASP A 153 5.44 -16.84 -1.32
N LEU A 154 6.20 -16.02 -2.07
CA LEU A 154 5.96 -15.80 -3.50
C LEU A 154 6.11 -17.08 -4.32
N LEU A 155 7.11 -17.92 -4.00
CA LEU A 155 7.29 -19.23 -4.64
C LEU A 155 6.09 -20.15 -4.40
N GLU A 156 5.58 -20.21 -3.17
CA GLU A 156 4.37 -20.99 -2.86
C GLU A 156 3.16 -20.49 -3.66
N ILE A 157 2.96 -19.17 -3.76
CA ILE A 157 1.89 -18.57 -4.56
C ILE A 157 2.06 -18.95 -6.04
N ALA A 158 3.27 -18.86 -6.58
CA ALA A 158 3.57 -19.21 -7.97
C ALA A 158 3.31 -20.69 -8.28
N ILE A 159 3.70 -21.59 -7.37
CA ILE A 159 3.46 -23.04 -7.50
C ILE A 159 1.95 -23.32 -7.44
N SER A 160 1.22 -22.69 -6.52
CA SER A 160 -0.23 -22.80 -6.40
C SER A 160 -0.90 -22.37 -7.70
N LYS A 161 -0.58 -21.18 -8.18
CA LYS A 161 -1.09 -20.65 -9.45
C LYS A 161 -0.80 -21.59 -10.65
N ALA A 162 0.40 -22.16 -10.72
CA ALA A 162 0.79 -23.05 -11.82
C ALA A 162 0.03 -24.39 -11.83
N ARG A 163 -0.57 -24.77 -10.70
CA ARG A 163 -1.40 -25.99 -10.56
C ARG A 163 -2.89 -25.73 -10.82
N SER A 164 -3.32 -24.47 -10.90
CA SER A 164 -4.70 -24.13 -11.17
C SER A 164 -5.15 -24.66 -12.55
N ALA A 165 -6.40 -25.06 -12.66
CA ALA A 165 -7.03 -25.41 -13.94
C ALA A 165 -7.00 -24.25 -14.95
N PHE A 166 -6.87 -23.00 -14.47
CA PHE A 166 -6.81 -21.77 -15.27
C PHE A 166 -5.39 -21.22 -15.41
N ALA A 167 -4.35 -22.03 -15.11
CA ALA A 167 -2.95 -21.58 -15.16
C ALA A 167 -2.53 -21.03 -16.54
N ASP A 168 -3.14 -21.52 -17.62
CA ASP A 168 -2.84 -21.11 -18.98
C ASP A 168 -3.54 -19.77 -19.36
N CYS A 169 -4.55 -19.37 -18.59
CA CYS A 169 -5.30 -18.13 -18.79
C CYS A 169 -4.60 -16.90 -18.18
N ASP A 170 -3.43 -17.05 -17.60
CA ASP A 170 -2.68 -15.98 -16.96
C ASP A 170 -1.16 -16.16 -17.16
N LEU A 171 -0.40 -15.10 -16.91
CA LEU A 171 1.07 -15.12 -17.03
C LEU A 171 1.68 -16.23 -16.16
N ALA A 172 2.57 -17.00 -16.76
CA ALA A 172 3.33 -18.01 -16.04
C ALA A 172 4.40 -17.33 -15.17
N TRP A 173 4.53 -17.82 -13.93
CA TRP A 173 5.54 -17.33 -13.00
C TRP A 173 6.59 -18.39 -12.73
N PRO A 174 7.82 -17.98 -12.39
CA PRO A 174 8.86 -18.94 -12.01
C PRO A 174 8.44 -19.76 -10.81
N THR A 175 8.53 -21.10 -10.94
CA THR A 175 8.20 -22.07 -9.89
C THR A 175 9.45 -22.71 -9.29
N ASP A 176 10.61 -22.10 -9.50
CA ASP A 176 11.90 -22.45 -8.92
C ASP A 176 12.40 -21.34 -7.99
N GLU A 177 13.32 -21.70 -7.09
CA GLU A 177 13.83 -20.79 -6.06
C GLU A 177 14.52 -19.55 -6.66
N GLU A 178 15.35 -19.74 -7.67
CA GLU A 178 16.13 -18.64 -8.27
C GLU A 178 15.21 -17.66 -9.00
N GLY A 179 14.26 -18.19 -9.75
CA GLY A 179 13.24 -17.38 -10.42
C GLY A 179 12.35 -16.60 -9.44
N ALA A 180 11.92 -17.24 -8.35
CA ALA A 180 11.12 -16.60 -7.30
C ALA A 180 11.91 -15.48 -6.60
N ARG A 181 13.19 -15.64 -6.34
CA ARG A 181 14.05 -14.60 -5.78
C ARG A 181 14.15 -13.39 -6.71
N ARG A 182 14.40 -13.63 -8.00
CA ARG A 182 14.44 -12.56 -9.01
C ARG A 182 13.09 -11.83 -9.13
N ALA A 183 11.99 -12.58 -9.17
CA ALA A 183 10.64 -12.00 -9.22
C ALA A 183 10.33 -11.17 -7.98
N CYS A 184 10.68 -11.65 -6.79
CA CYS A 184 10.47 -10.95 -5.52
C CYS A 184 11.32 -9.66 -5.44
N GLU A 185 12.56 -9.70 -5.90
CA GLU A 185 13.40 -8.50 -6.01
C GLU A 185 12.81 -7.48 -6.99
N TYR A 186 12.30 -7.92 -8.12
CA TYR A 186 11.60 -7.07 -9.09
C TYR A 186 10.36 -6.43 -8.45
N PHE A 187 9.46 -7.21 -7.85
CA PHE A 187 8.25 -6.73 -7.19
C PHE A 187 8.53 -5.77 -6.02
N SER A 188 9.65 -5.93 -5.33
CA SER A 188 10.03 -5.01 -4.26
C SER A 188 10.31 -3.58 -4.76
N LYS A 189 10.62 -3.43 -6.05
CA LYS A 189 10.90 -2.15 -6.71
C LYS A 189 9.68 -1.57 -7.43
N GLU A 190 8.69 -2.42 -7.74
CA GLU A 190 7.48 -2.01 -8.44
C GLU A 190 6.52 -1.23 -7.53
N HIS A 191 5.81 -0.25 -8.10
CA HIS A 191 4.88 0.61 -7.36
C HIS A 191 3.46 0.09 -7.37
N THR A 192 3.15 -0.78 -8.31
CA THR A 192 1.80 -1.27 -8.59
C THR A 192 1.52 -2.64 -7.95
N VAL A 193 2.53 -3.27 -7.33
CA VAL A 193 2.43 -4.61 -6.76
C VAL A 193 2.50 -4.57 -5.23
N TRP A 194 1.52 -5.20 -4.58
CA TRP A 194 1.32 -5.17 -3.13
C TRP A 194 1.24 -6.56 -2.54
N ALA A 195 2.15 -6.87 -1.63
CA ALA A 195 2.12 -8.08 -0.84
C ALA A 195 1.04 -7.98 0.24
N THR A 196 0.25 -9.03 0.39
CA THR A 196 -0.76 -9.14 1.44
C THR A 196 -0.30 -10.17 2.46
N GLU A 197 0.18 -9.69 3.60
CA GLU A 197 0.66 -10.50 4.71
C GLU A 197 -0.46 -10.72 5.74
N VAL A 198 -0.65 -11.96 6.17
CA VAL A 198 -1.54 -12.30 7.28
C VAL A 198 -0.80 -12.10 8.60
N LYS A 199 -1.28 -11.17 9.44
CA LYS A 199 -0.65 -10.77 10.71
C LYS A 199 -0.35 -11.95 11.63
N SER A 200 -1.31 -12.86 11.81
CA SER A 200 -1.19 -14.02 12.71
C SER A 200 -0.19 -15.07 12.23
N LEU A 201 0.13 -15.07 10.93
CA LEU A 201 1.04 -16.03 10.31
C LEU A 201 2.41 -15.43 9.97
N SER A 202 2.50 -14.09 9.95
CA SER A 202 3.66 -13.35 9.42
C SER A 202 4.07 -13.87 8.03
N LYS A 203 3.07 -14.12 7.17
CA LYS A 203 3.23 -14.77 5.87
C LYS A 203 2.45 -14.04 4.78
N VAL A 204 3.09 -13.84 3.63
CA VAL A 204 2.44 -13.31 2.43
C VAL A 204 1.64 -14.45 1.77
N VAL A 205 0.33 -14.29 1.73
CA VAL A 205 -0.58 -15.31 1.19
C VAL A 205 -1.24 -14.91 -0.13
N CYS A 206 -1.25 -13.61 -0.41
CA CYS A 206 -1.84 -13.04 -1.59
C CYS A 206 -1.01 -11.82 -2.01
N PHE A 207 -1.07 -11.47 -3.28
CA PHE A 207 -0.68 -10.13 -3.68
C PHE A 207 -1.72 -9.55 -4.64
N ILE A 208 -1.71 -8.24 -4.73
CA ILE A 208 -2.60 -7.48 -5.59
C ILE A 208 -1.73 -6.57 -6.45
N HIS A 209 -2.06 -6.55 -7.73
CA HIS A 209 -1.48 -5.65 -8.70
C HIS A 209 -2.57 -4.70 -9.16
N PHE A 210 -2.28 -3.40 -9.20
CA PHE A 210 -3.14 -2.43 -9.85
C PHE A 210 -2.31 -1.47 -10.68
N ASN A 211 -2.81 -1.19 -11.86
CA ASN A 211 -2.21 -0.27 -12.80
C ASN A 211 -2.49 1.18 -12.42
N ASP A 212 -1.86 2.13 -13.12
CA ASP A 212 -2.22 3.54 -12.99
C ASP A 212 -3.65 3.77 -13.50
N ILE A 213 -4.30 4.79 -12.94
CA ILE A 213 -5.60 5.24 -13.45
C ILE A 213 -5.38 5.79 -14.87
N ASP A 214 -6.15 5.29 -15.82
CA ASP A 214 -6.13 5.76 -17.21
C ASP A 214 -6.74 7.17 -17.36
N GLU A 215 -6.73 7.68 -18.59
CA GLU A 215 -7.29 9.00 -18.90
C GLU A 215 -8.82 9.11 -18.68
N ASN A 216 -9.53 7.98 -18.62
CA ASN A 216 -10.96 7.90 -18.35
C ASN A 216 -11.27 7.71 -16.87
N GLY A 217 -10.25 7.63 -16.02
CA GLY A 217 -10.40 7.40 -14.58
C GLY A 217 -10.59 5.93 -14.22
N VAL A 218 -10.26 4.99 -15.12
CA VAL A 218 -10.41 3.55 -14.91
C VAL A 218 -9.14 2.99 -14.26
N LEU A 219 -9.32 2.20 -13.21
CA LEU A 219 -8.26 1.49 -12.49
C LEU A 219 -8.37 -0.01 -12.74
N ASP A 220 -7.38 -0.61 -13.37
CA ASP A 220 -7.30 -2.05 -13.61
C ASP A 220 -6.60 -2.75 -12.43
N ILE A 221 -7.24 -3.79 -11.89
CA ILE A 221 -6.76 -4.55 -10.73
C ILE A 221 -6.67 -6.03 -11.05
N GLY A 222 -5.48 -6.61 -10.81
CA GLY A 222 -5.25 -8.05 -10.77
C GLY A 222 -4.90 -8.52 -9.36
N HIS A 223 -5.14 -9.79 -9.06
CA HIS A 223 -4.78 -10.38 -7.77
C HIS A 223 -4.47 -11.87 -7.90
N VAL A 224 -3.64 -12.38 -7.00
CA VAL A 224 -3.33 -13.82 -6.92
C VAL A 224 -3.23 -14.21 -5.47
N ILE A 225 -3.94 -15.26 -5.07
CA ILE A 225 -3.87 -15.86 -3.74
C ILE A 225 -3.33 -17.29 -3.84
N ASN A 226 -2.59 -17.71 -2.83
CA ASN A 226 -2.21 -19.10 -2.65
C ASN A 226 -3.46 -19.92 -2.27
N ASP A 227 -3.76 -21.00 -3.00
CA ASP A 227 -4.97 -21.80 -2.86
C ASP A 227 -5.15 -22.38 -1.44
N ALA A 228 -4.05 -22.60 -0.71
CA ALA A 228 -4.10 -23.02 0.70
C ALA A 228 -4.85 -22.02 1.61
N TYR A 229 -5.04 -20.79 1.15
CA TYR A 229 -5.70 -19.71 1.90
C TYR A 229 -7.00 -19.23 1.26
N LEU A 230 -7.48 -19.94 0.23
CA LEU A 230 -8.80 -19.68 -0.37
C LEU A 230 -9.92 -19.80 0.68
N ASN A 231 -11.01 -19.09 0.45
CA ASN A 231 -12.23 -19.10 1.27
C ASN A 231 -12.04 -18.66 2.75
N GLN A 232 -10.86 -18.15 3.13
CA GLN A 232 -10.60 -17.58 4.46
C GLN A 232 -10.91 -16.08 4.53
N GLY A 233 -11.29 -15.48 3.41
CA GLY A 233 -11.71 -14.09 3.30
C GLY A 233 -10.56 -13.08 3.25
N TYR A 234 -9.29 -13.49 3.23
CA TYR A 234 -8.14 -12.59 3.15
C TYR A 234 -8.13 -11.79 1.86
N GLU A 235 -8.34 -12.45 0.72
CA GLU A 235 -8.41 -11.82 -0.58
C GLU A 235 -9.51 -10.74 -0.64
N TYR A 236 -10.72 -11.07 -0.18
CA TYR A 236 -11.83 -10.12 -0.11
C TYR A 236 -11.50 -8.90 0.77
N GLU A 237 -10.89 -9.12 1.94
CA GLU A 237 -10.50 -8.06 2.87
C GLU A 237 -9.46 -7.14 2.26
N ALA A 238 -8.44 -7.70 1.59
CA ALA A 238 -7.40 -6.95 0.92
C ALA A 238 -7.95 -6.13 -0.26
N LEU A 239 -8.74 -6.77 -1.13
CA LEU A 239 -9.37 -6.09 -2.27
C LEU A 239 -10.31 -4.98 -1.83
N LYS A 240 -11.13 -5.20 -0.78
CA LYS A 240 -12.01 -4.17 -0.22
C LYS A 240 -11.23 -2.92 0.23
N ALA A 241 -10.11 -3.13 0.91
CA ALA A 241 -9.26 -2.03 1.36
C ALA A 241 -8.66 -1.26 0.18
N LEU A 242 -8.18 -1.96 -0.85
CA LEU A 242 -7.62 -1.35 -2.05
C LEU A 242 -8.68 -0.68 -2.94
N TYR A 243 -9.90 -1.19 -3.00
CA TYR A 243 -11.01 -0.53 -3.72
C TYR A 243 -11.40 0.79 -3.03
N ASN A 244 -11.48 0.79 -1.69
CA ASN A 244 -11.65 2.04 -0.94
C ASN A 244 -10.56 3.05 -1.29
N TYR A 245 -9.31 2.62 -1.32
CA TYR A 245 -8.19 3.47 -1.70
C TYR A 245 -8.32 3.98 -3.14
N GLY A 246 -8.61 3.09 -4.10
CA GLY A 246 -8.79 3.45 -5.50
C GLY A 246 -9.89 4.51 -5.69
N PHE A 247 -11.04 4.32 -5.07
CA PHE A 247 -12.17 5.24 -5.22
C PHE A 247 -12.05 6.52 -4.39
N LEU A 248 -11.60 6.43 -3.13
CA LEU A 248 -11.64 7.55 -2.19
C LEU A 248 -10.36 8.38 -2.20
N GLU A 249 -9.22 7.75 -2.42
CA GLU A 249 -7.92 8.42 -2.36
C GLU A 249 -7.32 8.71 -3.74
N LEU A 250 -7.38 7.74 -4.68
CA LEU A 250 -6.88 7.94 -6.03
C LEU A 250 -7.89 8.62 -6.94
N GLY A 251 -9.19 8.61 -6.60
CA GLY A 251 -10.23 9.25 -7.37
C GLY A 251 -10.65 8.48 -8.63
N ALA A 252 -10.45 7.16 -8.66
CA ALA A 252 -10.94 6.32 -9.74
C ALA A 252 -12.45 6.50 -9.92
N SER A 253 -12.92 6.51 -11.16
CA SER A 253 -14.35 6.50 -11.50
C SER A 253 -14.89 5.07 -11.63
N GLU A 254 -14.05 4.15 -12.08
CA GLU A 254 -14.37 2.74 -12.27
C GLU A 254 -13.16 1.88 -11.89
N ILE A 255 -13.40 0.72 -11.28
CA ILE A 255 -12.40 -0.34 -11.09
C ILE A 255 -12.80 -1.51 -11.96
N VAL A 256 -11.84 -2.05 -12.72
CA VAL A 256 -12.02 -3.18 -13.63
C VAL A 256 -11.11 -4.34 -13.25
N ALA A 257 -11.53 -5.54 -13.66
CA ALA A 257 -10.73 -6.75 -13.59
C ALA A 257 -11.06 -7.68 -14.77
N PHE A 258 -10.08 -8.46 -15.21
CA PHE A 258 -10.21 -9.42 -16.28
C PHE A 258 -9.89 -10.83 -15.79
N TRP A 259 -10.79 -11.78 -15.98
CA TRP A 259 -10.62 -13.17 -15.53
C TRP A 259 -11.23 -14.17 -16.51
N ALA A 260 -10.76 -15.41 -16.44
CA ALA A 260 -11.43 -16.51 -17.11
C ALA A 260 -12.86 -16.67 -16.57
N LEU A 261 -13.86 -16.73 -17.47
CA LEU A 261 -15.29 -16.69 -17.12
C LEU A 261 -15.71 -17.80 -16.15
N HIS A 262 -15.07 -18.95 -16.23
CA HIS A 262 -15.41 -20.14 -15.44
C HIS A 262 -14.56 -20.33 -14.17
N ASP A 263 -13.65 -19.39 -13.86
CA ASP A 263 -12.87 -19.40 -12.62
C ASP A 263 -13.70 -18.83 -11.46
N GLU A 264 -14.65 -19.61 -10.97
CA GLU A 264 -15.57 -19.20 -9.89
C GLU A 264 -14.84 -18.85 -8.59
N GLU A 265 -13.71 -19.49 -8.30
CA GLU A 265 -12.93 -19.19 -7.10
C GLU A 265 -12.39 -17.76 -7.11
N LYS A 266 -11.96 -17.26 -8.27
CA LYS A 266 -11.48 -15.90 -8.44
C LYS A 266 -12.61 -14.89 -8.65
N LEU A 267 -13.70 -15.30 -9.28
CA LEU A 267 -14.85 -14.43 -9.53
C LEU A 267 -15.68 -14.17 -8.27
N ALA A 268 -15.77 -15.12 -7.34
CA ALA A 268 -16.61 -15.00 -6.15
C ALA A 268 -16.26 -13.78 -5.26
N PRO A 269 -15.00 -13.50 -4.89
CA PRO A 269 -14.65 -12.31 -4.11
C PRO A 269 -14.93 -11.01 -4.85
N LEU A 270 -14.74 -10.97 -6.18
CA LEU A 270 -15.03 -9.79 -7.01
C LEU A 270 -16.54 -9.50 -7.06
N ARG A 271 -17.37 -10.51 -7.30
CA ARG A 271 -18.84 -10.37 -7.26
C ARG A 271 -19.32 -9.92 -5.88
N ARG A 272 -18.74 -10.43 -4.82
CA ARG A 272 -19.05 -10.00 -3.44
C ARG A 272 -18.69 -8.53 -3.22
N LEU A 273 -17.64 -8.02 -3.86
CA LEU A 273 -17.29 -6.59 -3.90
C LEU A 273 -18.22 -5.78 -4.80
N GLY A 274 -19.17 -6.44 -5.50
CA GLY A 274 -20.19 -5.82 -6.35
C GLY A 274 -19.78 -5.59 -7.77
N MET A 275 -18.67 -6.16 -8.20
CA MET A 275 -18.32 -6.15 -9.60
C MET A 275 -19.34 -6.94 -10.41
N LYS A 276 -19.65 -6.45 -11.60
CA LYS A 276 -20.57 -7.05 -12.55
C LYS A 276 -19.84 -7.32 -13.85
N ILE A 277 -20.14 -8.46 -14.48
CA ILE A 277 -19.62 -8.76 -15.82
C ILE A 277 -20.23 -7.76 -16.80
N LYS A 278 -19.38 -7.07 -17.52
CA LYS A 278 -19.74 -6.06 -18.55
C LYS A 278 -19.60 -6.60 -19.98
N SER A 279 -18.57 -7.40 -20.23
CA SER A 279 -18.36 -8.08 -21.50
C SER A 279 -17.74 -9.46 -21.32
N ILE A 280 -17.92 -10.31 -22.30
CA ILE A 280 -17.27 -11.61 -22.43
C ILE A 280 -16.65 -11.65 -23.81
N GLU A 281 -15.40 -12.02 -23.91
CA GLU A 281 -14.62 -12.05 -25.14
C GLU A 281 -13.73 -13.30 -25.17
N MET A 282 -13.45 -13.82 -26.37
CA MET A 282 -12.45 -14.86 -26.53
C MET A 282 -11.06 -14.25 -26.42
N ALA A 283 -10.24 -14.79 -25.54
CA ALA A 283 -8.85 -14.39 -25.34
C ALA A 283 -7.91 -15.56 -25.60
N ASP A 284 -6.73 -15.26 -26.09
CA ASP A 284 -5.67 -16.25 -26.27
C ASP A 284 -5.01 -16.59 -24.94
N SER A 285 -4.70 -17.88 -24.73
CA SER A 285 -3.95 -18.32 -23.54
C SER A 285 -2.55 -17.71 -23.54
N PHE A 286 -2.05 -17.37 -22.35
CA PHE A 286 -0.68 -16.89 -22.18
C PHE A 286 0.36 -17.99 -22.43
N ARG A 287 0.02 -19.25 -22.14
CA ARG A 287 0.86 -20.39 -22.46
C ARG A 287 0.62 -20.83 -23.90
N LYS A 288 1.70 -20.94 -24.66
CA LYS A 288 1.67 -21.42 -26.03
C LYS A 288 1.81 -22.95 -26.10
N ASN A 289 1.11 -23.54 -27.07
CA ASN A 289 1.30 -24.93 -27.45
C ASN A 289 2.69 -25.16 -28.06
N PRO A 290 3.16 -26.41 -28.16
CA PRO A 290 4.46 -26.75 -28.76
C PRO A 290 4.62 -26.29 -30.21
N ASP A 291 3.53 -26.12 -30.94
CA ASP A 291 3.48 -25.62 -32.32
C ASP A 291 3.45 -24.08 -32.42
N GLY A 292 3.47 -23.38 -31.27
CA GLY A 292 3.44 -21.93 -31.18
C GLY A 292 2.04 -21.30 -31.20
N THR A 293 0.98 -22.10 -31.32
CA THR A 293 -0.41 -21.64 -31.25
C THR A 293 -0.82 -21.37 -29.80
N CYS A 294 -1.89 -20.59 -29.60
CA CYS A 294 -2.53 -20.38 -28.31
C CYS A 294 -3.87 -21.12 -28.26
N ASN A 295 -4.20 -21.65 -27.08
CA ASN A 295 -5.58 -22.05 -26.82
C ASN A 295 -6.42 -20.79 -26.58
N GLN A 296 -7.72 -20.87 -26.86
CA GLN A 296 -8.63 -19.78 -26.56
C GLN A 296 -9.50 -20.10 -25.36
N PHE A 297 -9.81 -19.08 -24.58
CA PHE A 297 -10.72 -19.18 -23.44
C PHE A 297 -11.65 -17.97 -23.38
N GLU A 298 -12.81 -18.13 -22.75
CA GLU A 298 -13.72 -17.04 -22.48
C GLU A 298 -13.18 -16.19 -21.31
N SER A 299 -12.81 -14.95 -21.62
CA SER A 299 -12.42 -13.93 -20.65
C SER A 299 -13.59 -13.00 -20.39
N CYS A 300 -13.84 -12.66 -19.14
CA CYS A 300 -14.85 -11.67 -18.77
C CYS A 300 -14.20 -10.42 -18.19
N ARG A 301 -14.67 -9.26 -18.63
CA ARG A 301 -14.38 -7.97 -18.01
C ARG A 301 -15.44 -7.71 -16.94
N LEU A 302 -14.99 -7.57 -15.70
CA LEU A 302 -15.84 -7.15 -14.58
C LEU A 302 -15.56 -5.70 -14.26
N SER A 303 -16.55 -4.98 -13.76
CA SER A 303 -16.34 -3.66 -13.21
C SER A 303 -17.32 -3.30 -12.10
N VAL A 304 -16.91 -2.29 -11.31
CA VAL A 304 -17.75 -1.56 -10.36
C VAL A 304 -17.41 -0.08 -10.47
N THR A 305 -18.43 0.79 -10.50
CA THR A 305 -18.22 2.24 -10.52
C THR A 305 -18.12 2.81 -9.09
N ARG A 306 -17.60 4.04 -9.00
CA ARG A 306 -17.52 4.76 -7.74
C ARG A 306 -18.89 4.97 -7.09
N GLU A 307 -19.91 5.33 -7.89
CA GLU A 307 -21.27 5.50 -7.42
C GLU A 307 -21.82 4.19 -6.84
N GLU A 308 -21.70 3.08 -7.59
CA GLU A 308 -22.13 1.75 -7.14
C GLU A 308 -21.40 1.30 -5.86
N TRP A 309 -20.15 1.75 -5.66
CA TRP A 309 -19.36 1.44 -4.46
C TRP A 309 -19.81 2.22 -3.23
N ILE A 310 -20.06 3.53 -3.39
CA ILE A 310 -20.44 4.44 -2.29
C ILE A 310 -21.88 4.22 -1.86
N GLU A 311 -22.80 3.90 -2.79
CA GLU A 311 -24.22 3.66 -2.49
C GLU A 311 -24.50 2.33 -1.80
N LYS A 312 -23.51 1.45 -1.68
CA LYS A 312 -23.70 0.19 -0.95
C LYS A 312 -23.93 0.46 0.53
N PRO A 313 -25.06 0.01 1.12
CA PRO A 313 -25.19 0.04 2.56
C PRO A 313 -24.07 -0.82 3.17
N VAL A 314 -23.33 -0.22 4.10
CA VAL A 314 -22.37 -0.94 4.93
C VAL A 314 -23.13 -2.03 5.68
N LYS A 315 -23.04 -3.29 5.22
CA LYS A 315 -23.53 -4.46 5.96
C LYS A 315 -22.40 -5.05 6.77
#